data_12ab54504dcb6dedfda2467eb776d2f3
#
_entry.id   12ab54504dcb6dedfda2467eb776d2f3
#
_cell.length_a   1.000
_cell.length_b   1.000
_cell.length_c   1.000
_cell.angle_alpha   90.00
_cell.angle_beta   90.00
_cell.angle_gamma   90.00
#
_symmetry.space_group_name_H-M   'P 1'
#
loop_
_entity.id
_entity.type
_entity.pdbx_description
1 polymer ?
#
loop_
_entity_poly.entity_id
_entity_poly.type
_entity_poly.pdbx_seq_one_letter_code
_entity_poly.pdbx_strand_id
1 'polypeptide(L)'
;MRNRNICFQLASYFVFLSLLAACSPNADKPVQRWQHAVEGAYAANISNDATLSVVSSIHHGISLWDLENNALKYNWFQQQDSSDNLVLAADISDDNSHVVTASRENFSVWSVETGQALGYWQVRESSIRDIALANEARSVLIGKGNGTVVHVNLNTGRRLEFLGHQERINAVDMLPNGRIAISGSNDFVAYVWDTETGQVIYRFNHPSRVTMVALDASGRYAFSADSKKAAYVWDLKTGKQITALKYTNRQEVFSTVQFSPDGSLLLTGAPSRKVSLWQIGTGERIKSWRVTPRQDTRPAGAVVYSAAFRDNSQIITESSSGYAELWQIN
;
A
#
# COMPACT_ATOMS: atom_id res chain seq x y z
N MET A 1 -37.92 19.66 -85.42
CA MET A 1 -36.62 20.34 -85.55
C MET A 1 -36.06 20.72 -84.21
N ARG A 2 -34.80 20.36 -84.02
CA ARG A 2 -33.85 20.80 -83.02
C ARG A 2 -33.94 20.22 -81.63
N ASN A 3 -33.14 19.15 -81.42
CA ASN A 3 -32.62 18.62 -80.18
C ASN A 3 -31.87 19.69 -79.39
N ARG A 4 -32.05 19.64 -78.04
CA ARG A 4 -31.04 20.18 -77.15
C ARG A 4 -30.90 19.19 -76.00
N ASN A 5 -29.79 18.50 -75.99
CA ASN A 5 -29.25 17.69 -74.94
C ASN A 5 -28.92 18.55 -73.73
N ILE A 6 -29.44 18.17 -72.57
CA ILE A 6 -29.01 18.70 -71.30
C ILE A 6 -28.25 17.56 -70.59
N CYS A 7 -26.94 17.67 -70.48
CA CYS A 7 -26.08 16.86 -69.71
C CYS A 7 -26.35 17.17 -68.22
N PHE A 8 -26.85 16.18 -67.45
CA PHE A 8 -26.82 16.22 -66.02
C PHE A 8 -25.46 15.71 -65.55
N GLN A 9 -24.62 16.58 -64.98
CA GLN A 9 -23.44 16.20 -64.25
C GLN A 9 -23.89 15.75 -62.85
N LEU A 10 -23.78 14.46 -62.57
CA LEU A 10 -23.85 13.90 -61.24
C LEU A 10 -22.52 14.16 -60.50
N ALA A 11 -22.54 15.15 -59.62
CA ALA A 11 -21.45 15.36 -58.69
C ALA A 11 -21.56 14.32 -57.55
N SER A 12 -20.69 13.32 -57.60
CA SER A 12 -20.53 12.35 -56.51
C SER A 12 -19.86 13.01 -55.31
N TYR A 13 -20.62 13.30 -54.26
CA TYR A 13 -20.09 13.66 -52.97
C TYR A 13 -19.58 12.39 -52.30
N PHE A 14 -18.27 12.17 -52.32
CA PHE A 14 -17.59 11.24 -51.48
C PHE A 14 -17.55 11.85 -50.06
N VAL A 15 -18.45 11.42 -49.20
CA VAL A 15 -18.37 11.68 -47.79
C VAL A 15 -17.28 10.76 -47.21
N PHE A 16 -16.11 11.32 -46.98
CA PHE A 16 -15.06 10.68 -46.17
C PHE A 16 -15.54 10.61 -44.73
N LEU A 17 -16.14 9.49 -44.37
CA LEU A 17 -16.40 9.14 -42.99
C LEU A 17 -15.02 8.79 -42.35
N SER A 18 -14.31 9.79 -41.82
CA SER A 18 -13.16 9.56 -40.96
C SER A 18 -13.67 8.87 -39.69
N LEU A 19 -13.53 7.56 -39.65
CA LEU A 19 -13.58 6.78 -38.41
C LEU A 19 -12.48 7.34 -37.51
N LEU A 20 -12.85 8.27 -36.64
CA LEU A 20 -12.11 8.55 -35.42
C LEU A 20 -12.18 7.27 -34.59
N ALA A 21 -11.22 6.36 -34.80
CA ALA A 21 -10.88 5.37 -33.84
C ALA A 21 -10.44 6.17 -32.59
N ALA A 22 -11.37 6.44 -31.69
CA ALA A 22 -11.04 6.84 -30.33
C ALA A 22 -10.22 5.68 -29.76
N CYS A 23 -8.88 5.78 -29.86
CA CYS A 23 -7.98 5.00 -29.05
C CYS A 23 -8.35 5.36 -27.60
N SER A 24 -9.24 4.59 -26.99
CA SER A 24 -9.24 4.47 -25.53
C SER A 24 -7.79 4.15 -25.18
N PRO A 25 -7.13 4.93 -24.32
CA PRO A 25 -5.81 4.52 -23.86
C PRO A 25 -5.99 3.10 -23.36
N ASN A 26 -5.34 2.11 -24.00
CA ASN A 26 -5.34 0.74 -23.56
C ASN A 26 -4.94 0.81 -22.08
N ALA A 27 -5.87 0.47 -21.19
CA ALA A 27 -5.52 0.30 -19.80
C ALA A 27 -4.38 -0.71 -19.79
N ASP A 28 -3.20 -0.29 -19.35
CA ASP A 28 -2.02 -1.16 -19.35
C ASP A 28 -2.42 -2.49 -18.70
N LYS A 29 -2.20 -3.58 -19.43
CA LYS A 29 -2.42 -4.91 -18.90
C LYS A 29 -1.21 -5.33 -18.09
N PRO A 30 -1.39 -6.11 -17.02
CA PRO A 30 -0.23 -6.66 -16.31
C PRO A 30 0.57 -7.55 -17.28
N VAL A 31 1.90 -7.46 -17.18
CA VAL A 31 2.83 -8.31 -17.94
C VAL A 31 2.63 -9.77 -17.52
N GLN A 32 2.39 -9.97 -16.24
CA GLN A 32 2.15 -11.29 -15.64
C GLN A 32 1.19 -11.16 -14.46
N ARG A 33 0.43 -12.22 -14.19
CA ARG A 33 -0.52 -12.28 -13.10
C ARG A 33 -0.51 -13.69 -12.49
N TRP A 34 -0.48 -13.74 -11.17
CA TRP A 34 -0.55 -14.96 -10.39
C TRP A 34 -1.71 -14.89 -9.40
N GLN A 35 -2.28 -16.02 -9.06
CA GLN A 35 -3.37 -16.11 -8.08
C GLN A 35 -2.81 -16.63 -6.76
N HIS A 36 -2.63 -15.75 -5.79
CA HIS A 36 -2.13 -16.09 -4.46
C HIS A 36 -3.26 -16.44 -3.47
N ALA A 37 -4.48 -15.94 -3.73
CA ALA A 37 -5.66 -16.31 -2.94
C ALA A 37 -6.88 -16.51 -3.86
N VAL A 38 -7.49 -17.69 -3.81
CA VAL A 38 -8.56 -18.10 -4.75
C VAL A 38 -9.83 -17.28 -4.55
N GLU A 39 -10.23 -17.02 -3.31
CA GLU A 39 -11.46 -16.28 -2.99
C GLU A 39 -11.19 -14.85 -2.51
N GLY A 40 -10.01 -14.32 -2.88
CA GLY A 40 -9.57 -13.00 -2.50
C GLY A 40 -8.79 -12.94 -1.19
N ALA A 41 -8.17 -11.80 -0.95
CA ALA A 41 -7.34 -11.52 0.21
C ALA A 41 -8.01 -10.48 1.15
N TYR A 42 -7.65 -10.52 2.43
CA TYR A 42 -8.07 -9.56 3.46
C TYR A 42 -6.98 -8.58 3.82
N ALA A 43 -5.73 -9.01 3.71
CA ALA A 43 -4.53 -8.20 3.85
C ALA A 43 -3.43 -8.80 2.99
N ALA A 44 -2.53 -7.97 2.53
CA ALA A 44 -1.28 -8.38 1.91
C ALA A 44 -0.23 -7.29 2.09
N ASN A 45 1.03 -7.72 2.17
CA ASN A 45 2.20 -6.85 2.15
C ASN A 45 3.27 -7.47 1.26
N ILE A 46 3.96 -6.65 0.50
CA ILE A 46 5.10 -7.02 -0.34
C ILE A 46 6.34 -6.41 0.28
N SER A 47 7.43 -7.16 0.38
CA SER A 47 8.72 -6.67 0.87
C SER A 47 9.23 -5.49 0.04
N ASN A 48 10.06 -4.64 0.65
CA ASN A 48 10.57 -3.43 0.01
C ASN A 48 11.38 -3.70 -1.26
N ASP A 49 12.00 -4.86 -1.37
CA ASP A 49 12.75 -5.33 -2.54
C ASP A 49 11.88 -6.16 -3.52
N ALA A 50 10.60 -6.31 -3.24
CA ALA A 50 9.64 -7.08 -4.03
C ALA A 50 9.99 -8.56 -4.25
N THR A 51 10.74 -9.18 -3.31
CA THR A 51 11.09 -10.61 -3.38
C THR A 51 10.12 -11.51 -2.63
N LEU A 52 9.40 -10.96 -1.62
CA LEU A 52 8.45 -11.69 -0.82
C LEU A 52 7.07 -11.02 -0.83
N SER A 53 6.02 -11.83 -0.69
CA SER A 53 4.66 -11.36 -0.44
C SER A 53 3.99 -12.19 0.65
N VAL A 54 3.43 -11.54 1.65
CA VAL A 54 2.53 -12.16 2.63
C VAL A 54 1.09 -11.84 2.27
N VAL A 55 0.24 -12.86 2.21
CA VAL A 55 -1.18 -12.72 1.84
C VAL A 55 -2.04 -13.46 2.86
N SER A 56 -3.04 -12.76 3.40
CA SER A 56 -4.07 -13.35 4.26
C SER A 56 -5.34 -13.64 3.48
N SER A 57 -5.85 -14.86 3.56
CA SER A 57 -7.12 -15.26 2.95
C SER A 57 -7.98 -16.07 3.92
N ILE A 58 -9.31 -16.13 3.67
CA ILE A 58 -10.24 -16.86 4.55
C ILE A 58 -9.90 -18.37 4.60
N HIS A 59 -9.67 -18.96 3.43
CA HIS A 59 -9.64 -20.42 3.32
C HIS A 59 -8.24 -21.00 3.44
N HIS A 60 -7.20 -20.20 3.19
CA HIS A 60 -5.82 -20.67 3.15
C HIS A 60 -4.96 -20.10 4.29
N GLY A 61 -5.57 -19.35 5.22
CA GLY A 61 -4.82 -18.72 6.30
C GLY A 61 -3.88 -17.62 5.77
N ILE A 62 -2.63 -17.65 6.24
CA ILE A 62 -1.59 -16.69 5.89
C ILE A 62 -0.55 -17.40 5.02
N SER A 63 -0.38 -16.94 3.80
CA SER A 63 0.57 -17.52 2.84
C SER A 63 1.75 -16.57 2.64
N LEU A 64 2.98 -17.07 2.76
CA LEU A 64 4.20 -16.36 2.36
C LEU A 64 4.66 -16.89 1.01
N TRP A 65 4.81 -16.00 0.04
CA TRP A 65 5.20 -16.30 -1.33
C TRP A 65 6.60 -15.77 -1.62
N ASP A 66 7.41 -16.56 -2.32
CA ASP A 66 8.59 -16.13 -3.04
C ASP A 66 8.13 -15.59 -4.40
N LEU A 67 8.32 -14.29 -4.62
CA LEU A 67 7.87 -13.60 -5.83
C LEU A 67 8.82 -13.76 -7.02
N GLU A 68 10.07 -14.16 -6.79
CA GLU A 68 11.00 -14.44 -7.88
C GLU A 68 10.59 -15.70 -8.65
N ASN A 69 10.25 -16.75 -7.90
CA ASN A 69 9.88 -18.05 -8.45
C ASN A 69 8.38 -18.28 -8.50
N ASN A 70 7.58 -17.34 -7.97
CA ASN A 70 6.15 -17.47 -7.72
C ASN A 70 5.83 -18.80 -6.98
N ALA A 71 6.54 -19.06 -5.92
CA ALA A 71 6.44 -20.28 -5.13
C ALA A 71 5.90 -20.00 -3.74
N LEU A 72 4.95 -20.83 -3.28
CA LEU A 72 4.49 -20.78 -1.90
C LEU A 72 5.63 -21.29 -0.99
N LYS A 73 6.08 -20.39 -0.08
CA LYS A 73 7.15 -20.67 0.85
C LYS A 73 6.62 -21.31 2.13
N TYR A 74 5.60 -20.68 2.72
CA TYR A 74 4.93 -21.15 3.94
C TYR A 74 3.44 -20.87 3.90
N ASN A 75 2.70 -21.69 4.63
CA ASN A 75 1.30 -21.46 4.94
C ASN A 75 1.11 -21.53 6.47
N TRP A 76 0.67 -20.43 7.06
CA TRP A 76 0.56 -20.25 8.52
C TRP A 76 -0.89 -20.10 8.95
N PHE A 77 -1.16 -20.51 10.17
CA PHE A 77 -2.42 -20.26 10.84
C PHE A 77 -2.13 -19.57 12.18
N GLN A 78 -2.77 -18.45 12.40
CA GLN A 78 -2.53 -17.64 13.61
C GLN A 78 -3.00 -18.36 14.88
N GLN A 79 -4.01 -19.24 14.79
CA GLN A 79 -4.46 -20.17 15.84
C GLN A 79 -4.94 -21.47 15.20
N GLN A 80 -4.59 -22.61 15.80
CA GLN A 80 -4.92 -23.94 15.27
C GLN A 80 -6.43 -24.29 15.28
N ASP A 81 -7.24 -23.66 16.15
CA ASP A 81 -8.64 -24.05 16.40
C ASP A 81 -9.67 -22.92 16.31
N SER A 82 -9.35 -21.77 15.76
CA SER A 82 -10.33 -20.67 15.72
C SER A 82 -10.76 -20.29 14.29
N SER A 83 -12.07 -20.06 14.14
CA SER A 83 -12.65 -19.37 12.98
C SER A 83 -12.13 -17.94 12.79
N ASP A 84 -11.34 -17.43 13.74
CA ASP A 84 -10.83 -16.07 13.79
C ASP A 84 -9.35 -15.93 13.32
N ASN A 85 -8.95 -16.72 12.35
CA ASN A 85 -7.65 -16.57 11.68
C ASN A 85 -7.61 -15.35 10.71
N LEU A 86 -8.53 -14.41 10.87
CA LEU A 86 -8.61 -13.25 10.01
C LEU A 86 -7.52 -12.24 10.34
N VAL A 87 -6.47 -12.25 9.55
CA VAL A 87 -5.41 -11.24 9.58
C VAL A 87 -5.85 -10.02 8.75
N LEU A 88 -5.78 -8.86 9.37
CA LEU A 88 -6.23 -7.58 8.80
C LEU A 88 -5.07 -6.62 8.49
N ALA A 89 -3.90 -6.87 9.08
CA ALA A 89 -2.68 -6.14 8.80
C ALA A 89 -1.48 -7.09 8.83
N ALA A 90 -0.53 -6.87 7.97
CA ALA A 90 0.71 -7.62 7.91
C ALA A 90 1.83 -6.73 7.39
N ASP A 91 3.05 -7.00 7.85
CA ASP A 91 4.24 -6.31 7.40
C ASP A 91 5.43 -7.27 7.35
N ILE A 92 6.38 -6.98 6.47
CA ILE A 92 7.62 -7.73 6.28
C ILE A 92 8.77 -6.82 6.67
N SER A 93 9.67 -7.30 7.54
CA SER A 93 10.86 -6.52 7.92
C SER A 93 11.74 -6.17 6.71
N ASP A 94 12.37 -5.00 6.74
CA ASP A 94 13.18 -4.50 5.61
C ASP A 94 14.31 -5.44 5.16
N ASP A 95 14.81 -6.28 6.09
CA ASP A 95 15.84 -7.28 5.83
C ASP A 95 15.27 -8.63 5.34
N ASN A 96 13.95 -8.72 5.13
CA ASN A 96 13.23 -9.93 4.75
C ASN A 96 13.37 -11.13 5.72
N SER A 97 13.84 -10.89 6.92
CA SER A 97 14.08 -11.98 7.88
C SER A 97 12.81 -12.43 8.60
N HIS A 98 11.82 -11.54 8.75
CA HIS A 98 10.62 -11.78 9.53
C HIS A 98 9.35 -11.16 8.92
N VAL A 99 8.22 -11.74 9.30
CA VAL A 99 6.88 -11.25 8.97
C VAL A 99 6.09 -11.05 10.25
N VAL A 100 5.40 -9.93 10.38
CA VAL A 100 4.36 -9.73 11.40
C VAL A 100 2.98 -9.82 10.77
N THR A 101 2.06 -10.49 11.46
CA THR A 101 0.65 -10.61 11.05
C THR A 101 -0.25 -10.28 12.23
N ALA A 102 -1.27 -9.47 12.01
CA ALA A 102 -2.16 -9.00 13.06
C ALA A 102 -3.64 -9.20 12.72
N SER A 103 -4.38 -9.74 13.69
CA SER A 103 -5.83 -9.67 13.77
C SER A 103 -6.24 -8.40 14.53
N ARG A 104 -7.50 -8.31 14.95
CA ARG A 104 -7.95 -7.15 15.74
C ARG A 104 -7.32 -7.06 17.12
N GLU A 105 -7.00 -8.20 17.74
CA GLU A 105 -6.61 -8.27 19.15
C GLU A 105 -5.29 -9.00 19.38
N ASN A 106 -4.74 -9.59 18.32
CA ASN A 106 -3.56 -10.44 18.44
C ASN A 106 -2.62 -10.17 17.27
N PHE A 107 -1.32 -10.40 17.52
CA PHE A 107 -0.33 -10.44 16.43
C PHE A 107 0.66 -11.59 16.66
N SER A 108 1.23 -12.05 15.57
CA SER A 108 2.30 -13.08 15.55
C SER A 108 3.47 -12.58 14.74
N VAL A 109 4.66 -13.02 15.09
CA VAL A 109 5.88 -12.78 14.31
C VAL A 109 6.44 -14.11 13.86
N TRP A 110 6.81 -14.20 12.59
CA TRP A 110 7.23 -15.41 11.91
C TRP A 110 8.63 -15.24 11.34
N SER A 111 9.48 -16.26 11.46
CA SER A 111 10.78 -16.31 10.79
C SER A 111 10.60 -16.70 9.33
N VAL A 112 11.15 -15.94 8.41
CA VAL A 112 11.16 -16.25 6.97
C VAL A 112 12.12 -17.38 6.64
N GLU A 113 13.18 -17.56 7.43
CA GLU A 113 14.16 -18.63 7.25
C GLU A 113 13.57 -20.01 7.62
N THR A 114 12.94 -20.11 8.78
CA THR A 114 12.47 -21.39 9.34
C THR A 114 10.98 -21.65 9.17
N GLY A 115 10.19 -20.61 8.85
CA GLY A 115 8.74 -20.66 8.83
C GLY A 115 8.08 -20.78 10.21
N GLN A 116 8.86 -20.73 11.31
CA GLN A 116 8.32 -20.88 12.65
C GLN A 116 7.87 -19.54 13.24
N ALA A 117 6.82 -19.59 14.09
CA ALA A 117 6.42 -18.44 14.88
C ALA A 117 7.45 -18.17 15.98
N LEU A 118 7.93 -16.93 16.10
CA LEU A 118 8.72 -16.47 17.23
C LEU A 118 7.86 -16.27 18.48
N GLY A 119 6.59 -15.96 18.29
CA GLY A 119 5.64 -15.78 19.36
C GLY A 119 4.28 -15.32 18.89
N TYR A 120 3.37 -15.31 19.85
CA TYR A 120 2.00 -14.85 19.74
C TYR A 120 1.69 -13.91 20.90
N TRP A 121 1.19 -12.71 20.60
CA TRP A 121 0.92 -11.68 21.59
C TRP A 121 -0.53 -11.19 21.49
N GLN A 122 -1.15 -11.06 22.65
CA GLN A 122 -2.47 -10.47 22.77
C GLN A 122 -2.35 -8.97 23.08
N VAL A 123 -3.07 -8.14 22.32
CA VAL A 123 -3.21 -6.71 22.56
C VAL A 123 -4.55 -6.46 23.24
N ARG A 124 -4.50 -5.91 24.43
CA ARG A 124 -5.68 -5.60 25.25
C ARG A 124 -6.08 -4.13 25.08
N GLU A 125 -7.27 -3.80 25.57
CA GLU A 125 -7.83 -2.43 25.71
C GLU A 125 -8.31 -1.77 24.42
N SER A 126 -7.83 -2.16 23.24
CA SER A 126 -8.33 -1.63 21.96
C SER A 126 -7.87 -2.47 20.79
N SER A 127 -8.59 -2.40 19.68
CA SER A 127 -8.26 -3.14 18.46
C SER A 127 -7.00 -2.62 17.79
N ILE A 128 -6.20 -3.53 17.23
CA ILE A 128 -5.12 -3.23 16.30
C ILE A 128 -5.73 -2.66 15.02
N ARG A 129 -5.18 -1.59 14.52
CA ARG A 129 -5.61 -0.92 13.29
C ARG A 129 -4.58 -1.07 12.19
N ASP A 130 -3.31 -1.00 12.57
CA ASP A 130 -2.17 -1.16 11.70
C ASP A 130 -0.96 -1.61 12.50
N ILE A 131 0.03 -2.23 11.85
CA ILE A 131 1.21 -2.79 12.49
C ILE A 131 2.41 -2.64 11.55
N ALA A 132 3.58 -2.34 12.12
CA ALA A 132 4.83 -2.30 11.39
C ALA A 132 5.93 -3.07 12.15
N LEU A 133 6.87 -3.66 11.40
CA LEU A 133 7.96 -4.48 11.90
C LEU A 133 9.29 -3.90 11.46
N ALA A 134 10.25 -3.77 12.37
CA ALA A 134 11.57 -3.26 12.05
C ALA A 134 12.67 -3.93 12.90
N ASN A 135 13.92 -3.61 12.59
CA ASN A 135 15.10 -3.98 13.36
C ASN A 135 15.21 -5.51 13.58
N GLU A 136 15.16 -6.28 12.49
CA GLU A 136 15.24 -7.76 12.54
C GLU A 136 14.20 -8.37 13.50
N ALA A 137 12.96 -7.91 13.44
CA ALA A 137 11.87 -8.27 14.36
C ALA A 137 12.08 -7.88 15.83
N ARG A 138 13.07 -7.05 16.17
CA ARG A 138 13.24 -6.55 17.54
C ARG A 138 12.21 -5.49 17.90
N SER A 139 11.66 -4.78 16.93
CA SER A 139 10.75 -3.66 17.11
C SER A 139 9.43 -3.88 16.38
N VAL A 140 8.33 -3.86 17.12
CA VAL A 140 6.96 -3.89 16.59
C VAL A 140 6.26 -2.59 16.97
N LEU A 141 5.64 -1.94 16.01
CA LEU A 141 4.83 -0.75 16.20
C LEU A 141 3.36 -1.06 15.96
N ILE A 142 2.49 -0.73 16.91
CA ILE A 142 1.08 -1.10 16.88
C ILE A 142 0.23 0.16 16.98
N GLY A 143 -0.49 0.49 15.94
CA GLY A 143 -1.52 1.54 15.94
C GLY A 143 -2.86 1.00 16.44
N LYS A 144 -3.45 1.64 17.45
CA LYS A 144 -4.68 1.19 18.12
C LYS A 144 -5.88 2.06 17.79
N GLY A 145 -7.07 1.46 17.94
CA GLY A 145 -8.36 2.13 17.70
C GLY A 145 -8.70 3.23 18.70
N ASN A 146 -8.06 3.27 19.86
CA ASN A 146 -8.23 4.29 20.89
C ASN A 146 -7.25 5.48 20.80
N GLY A 147 -6.44 5.55 19.74
CA GLY A 147 -5.47 6.64 19.55
C GLY A 147 -4.09 6.39 20.14
N THR A 148 -3.90 5.30 20.86
CA THR A 148 -2.56 4.92 21.38
C THR A 148 -1.74 4.27 20.29
N VAL A 149 -0.46 4.63 20.16
CA VAL A 149 0.53 3.87 19.40
C VAL A 149 1.48 3.19 20.39
N VAL A 150 1.69 1.89 20.23
CA VAL A 150 2.55 1.12 21.13
C VAL A 150 3.77 0.63 20.38
N HIS A 151 4.95 0.99 20.85
CA HIS A 151 6.21 0.39 20.42
C HIS A 151 6.62 -0.70 21.41
N VAL A 152 6.90 -1.90 20.90
CA VAL A 152 7.35 -3.04 21.67
C VAL A 152 8.71 -3.49 21.18
N ASN A 153 9.69 -3.57 22.09
CA ASN A 153 10.94 -4.27 21.81
C ASN A 153 10.78 -5.73 22.22
N LEU A 154 10.75 -6.65 21.29
CA LEU A 154 10.45 -8.06 21.52
C LEU A 154 11.57 -8.78 22.28
N ASN A 155 12.82 -8.33 22.18
CA ASN A 155 13.95 -8.95 22.88
C ASN A 155 13.97 -8.61 24.37
N THR A 156 13.65 -7.36 24.69
CA THR A 156 13.72 -6.86 26.08
C THR A 156 12.36 -6.84 26.79
N GLY A 157 11.27 -6.97 26.03
CA GLY A 157 9.90 -6.78 26.52
C GLY A 157 9.56 -5.32 26.84
N ARG A 158 10.46 -4.37 26.54
CA ARG A 158 10.18 -2.95 26.77
C ARG A 158 9.03 -2.49 25.91
N ARG A 159 8.06 -1.85 26.53
CA ARG A 159 6.89 -1.25 25.90
C ARG A 159 6.89 0.26 26.13
N LEU A 160 6.69 1.03 25.07
CA LEU A 160 6.47 2.47 25.14
C LEU A 160 5.11 2.78 24.50
N GLU A 161 4.29 3.55 25.19
CA GLU A 161 3.02 4.05 24.69
C GLU A 161 3.16 5.52 24.30
N PHE A 162 2.94 5.79 23.02
CA PHE A 162 2.86 7.15 22.49
C PHE A 162 1.40 7.63 22.56
N LEU A 163 1.17 8.64 23.37
CA LEU A 163 -0.16 9.21 23.67
C LEU A 163 -0.40 10.57 23.00
N GLY A 164 0.29 10.85 21.89
CA GLY A 164 0.17 12.11 21.17
C GLY A 164 -1.16 12.30 20.42
N HIS A 165 -1.81 11.19 20.04
CA HIS A 165 -3.08 11.22 19.31
C HIS A 165 -4.29 11.15 20.24
N GLN A 166 -5.39 11.79 19.83
CA GLN A 166 -6.66 11.82 20.59
C GLN A 166 -7.76 10.97 19.96
N GLU A 167 -7.54 10.51 18.72
CA GLU A 167 -8.49 9.76 17.93
C GLU A 167 -7.81 8.51 17.33
N ARG A 168 -8.63 7.62 16.76
CA ARG A 168 -8.19 6.37 16.16
C ARG A 168 -6.99 6.53 15.24
N ILE A 169 -6.00 5.65 15.41
CA ILE A 169 -4.88 5.49 14.49
C ILE A 169 -5.38 4.78 13.21
N ASN A 170 -4.94 5.22 12.06
CA ASN A 170 -5.26 4.61 10.78
C ASN A 170 -4.06 3.92 10.13
N ALA A 171 -2.87 4.48 10.27
CA ALA A 171 -1.65 3.93 9.71
C ALA A 171 -0.44 4.24 10.59
N VAL A 172 0.52 3.33 10.62
CA VAL A 172 1.81 3.46 11.30
C VAL A 172 2.91 2.92 10.40
N ASP A 173 4.13 3.46 10.58
CA ASP A 173 5.32 2.95 9.91
C ASP A 173 6.57 3.28 10.73
N MET A 174 7.68 2.55 10.51
CA MET A 174 8.96 2.75 11.18
C MET A 174 10.12 2.72 10.19
N LEU A 175 11.19 3.44 10.51
CA LEU A 175 12.47 3.22 9.81
C LEU A 175 13.03 1.83 10.12
N PRO A 176 13.85 1.25 9.22
CA PRO A 176 14.41 -0.11 9.35
C PRO A 176 15.14 -0.37 10.67
N ASN A 177 15.75 0.67 11.27
CA ASN A 177 16.42 0.56 12.56
C ASN A 177 15.47 0.57 13.77
N GLY A 178 14.15 0.74 13.55
CA GLY A 178 13.13 0.76 14.58
C GLY A 178 13.11 2.01 15.46
N ARG A 179 13.95 3.04 15.18
CA ARG A 179 14.12 4.19 16.07
C ARG A 179 13.17 5.36 15.79
N ILE A 180 12.84 5.59 14.55
CA ILE A 180 11.92 6.65 14.14
C ILE A 180 10.62 6.02 13.64
N ALA A 181 9.52 6.46 14.22
CA ALA A 181 8.19 6.04 13.80
C ALA A 181 7.38 7.22 13.24
N ILE A 182 6.44 6.89 12.38
CA ILE A 182 5.38 7.80 11.95
C ILE A 182 4.03 7.18 12.27
N SER A 183 3.08 8.01 12.69
CA SER A 183 1.70 7.59 12.95
C SER A 183 0.71 8.62 12.46
N GLY A 184 -0.38 8.16 11.84
CA GLY A 184 -1.45 8.99 11.30
C GLY A 184 -2.80 8.67 11.91
N SER A 185 -3.58 9.71 12.28
CA SER A 185 -4.82 9.55 13.03
C SER A 185 -6.00 10.33 12.46
N ASN A 186 -7.18 9.95 12.94
CA ASN A 186 -8.42 10.68 12.71
C ASN A 186 -8.42 12.08 13.33
N ASP A 187 -7.50 12.41 14.22
CA ASP A 187 -7.31 13.73 14.84
C ASP A 187 -6.68 14.77 13.91
N PHE A 188 -6.51 14.43 12.63
CA PHE A 188 -5.98 15.27 11.56
C PHE A 188 -4.47 15.55 11.65
N VAL A 189 -3.76 14.72 12.40
CA VAL A 189 -2.32 14.87 12.60
C VAL A 189 -1.58 13.62 12.17
N ALA A 190 -0.41 13.80 11.56
CA ALA A 190 0.63 12.77 11.52
C ALA A 190 1.79 13.24 12.42
N TYR A 191 2.26 12.33 13.29
CA TYR A 191 3.44 12.57 14.13
C TYR A 191 4.60 11.71 13.64
N VAL A 192 5.79 12.32 13.58
CA VAL A 192 7.07 11.60 13.51
C VAL A 192 7.70 11.73 14.90
N TRP A 193 8.11 10.60 15.48
CA TRP A 193 8.56 10.54 16.87
C TRP A 193 9.63 9.46 17.09
N ASP A 194 10.44 9.63 18.13
CA ASP A 194 11.50 8.71 18.54
C ASP A 194 10.93 7.59 19.43
N THR A 195 11.11 6.33 19.03
CA THR A 195 10.54 5.15 19.71
C THR A 195 11.20 4.80 21.03
N GLU A 196 12.40 5.32 21.30
CA GLU A 196 13.09 5.12 22.56
C GLU A 196 12.60 6.09 23.64
N THR A 197 12.35 7.35 23.25
CA THR A 197 12.05 8.42 24.19
C THR A 197 10.57 8.82 24.19
N GLY A 198 9.83 8.54 23.12
CA GLY A 198 8.48 9.02 22.88
C GLY A 198 8.43 10.51 22.48
N GLN A 199 9.58 11.13 22.23
CA GLN A 199 9.63 12.56 21.86
C GLN A 199 9.13 12.76 20.43
N VAL A 200 8.23 13.73 20.26
CA VAL A 200 7.77 14.20 18.95
C VAL A 200 8.91 14.96 18.26
N ILE A 201 9.28 14.50 17.07
CA ILE A 201 10.26 15.16 16.21
C ILE A 201 9.54 16.15 15.29
N TYR A 202 8.45 15.68 14.63
CA TYR A 202 7.63 16.51 13.76
C TYR A 202 6.15 16.27 13.98
N ARG A 203 5.36 17.35 13.79
CA ARG A 203 3.90 17.32 13.77
C ARG A 203 3.41 17.88 12.45
N PHE A 204 2.76 17.03 11.64
CA PHE A 204 2.20 17.41 10.35
C PHE A 204 0.68 17.53 10.45
N ASN A 205 0.16 18.73 10.28
CA ASN A 205 -1.28 18.99 10.35
C ASN A 205 -1.92 18.78 8.97
N HIS A 206 -3.09 18.17 8.96
CA HIS A 206 -3.89 17.93 7.78
C HIS A 206 -5.27 18.59 7.87
N PRO A 207 -5.90 18.94 6.71
CA PRO A 207 -7.27 19.46 6.70
C PRO A 207 -8.34 18.42 7.05
N SER A 208 -7.98 17.14 7.12
CA SER A 208 -8.89 16.04 7.40
C SER A 208 -8.16 14.86 8.05
N ARG A 209 -8.90 13.77 8.33
CA ARG A 209 -8.35 12.55 8.94
C ARG A 209 -7.17 12.04 8.13
N VAL A 210 -6.02 11.82 8.78
CA VAL A 210 -4.88 11.17 8.16
C VAL A 210 -5.20 9.70 7.99
N THR A 211 -5.15 9.21 6.76
CA THR A 211 -5.53 7.83 6.41
C THR A 211 -4.35 6.97 6.05
N MET A 212 -3.23 7.57 5.67
CA MET A 212 -2.03 6.86 5.25
C MET A 212 -0.78 7.65 5.64
N VAL A 213 0.22 6.94 6.13
CA VAL A 213 1.57 7.44 6.38
C VAL A 213 2.58 6.41 5.91
N ALA A 214 3.77 6.86 5.53
CA ALA A 214 4.91 5.99 5.21
C ALA A 214 6.22 6.73 5.42
N LEU A 215 7.29 5.98 5.72
CA LEU A 215 8.66 6.45 5.78
C LEU A 215 9.47 5.88 4.60
N ASP A 216 10.37 6.66 4.06
CA ASP A 216 11.40 6.17 3.17
C ASP A 216 12.42 5.36 3.98
N ALA A 217 12.67 4.11 3.62
CA ALA A 217 13.57 3.21 4.34
C ALA A 217 14.98 3.79 4.55
N SER A 218 15.44 4.68 3.66
CA SER A 218 16.70 5.39 3.83
C SER A 218 16.64 6.59 4.81
N GLY A 219 15.44 6.92 5.33
CA GLY A 219 15.24 8.03 6.27
C GLY A 219 15.31 9.42 5.65
N ARG A 220 15.15 9.56 4.33
CA ARG A 220 15.13 10.87 3.65
C ARG A 220 13.79 11.56 3.75
N TYR A 221 12.70 10.79 3.60
CA TYR A 221 11.37 11.31 3.41
C TYR A 221 10.34 10.66 4.31
N ALA A 222 9.27 11.42 4.58
CA ALA A 222 8.01 10.90 5.10
C ALA A 222 6.88 11.24 4.13
N PHE A 223 5.87 10.40 4.12
CA PHE A 223 4.61 10.64 3.41
C PHE A 223 3.46 10.68 4.40
N SER A 224 2.51 11.58 4.16
CA SER A 224 1.24 11.59 4.88
C SER A 224 0.09 12.04 3.98
N ALA A 225 -1.06 11.37 4.06
CA ALA A 225 -2.22 11.70 3.27
C ALA A 225 -3.51 11.63 4.08
N ASP A 226 -4.43 12.55 3.75
CA ASP A 226 -5.72 12.62 4.41
C ASP A 226 -6.87 12.03 3.58
N SER A 227 -8.07 11.96 4.17
CA SER A 227 -9.26 11.41 3.53
C SER A 227 -9.92 12.32 2.50
N LYS A 228 -9.41 13.54 2.27
CA LYS A 228 -9.97 14.50 1.31
C LYS A 228 -9.07 14.65 0.08
N LYS A 229 -8.00 15.41 0.18
CA LYS A 229 -7.16 15.73 -0.98
C LYS A 229 -5.72 16.09 -0.61
N ALA A 230 -5.35 16.13 0.64
CA ALA A 230 -4.01 16.46 1.05
C ALA A 230 -3.14 15.20 1.11
N ALA A 231 -2.11 15.15 0.28
CA ALA A 231 -1.09 14.11 0.28
C ALA A 231 0.27 14.78 0.09
N TYR A 232 1.12 14.69 1.09
CA TYR A 232 2.36 15.44 1.20
C TYR A 232 3.56 14.53 1.34
N VAL A 233 4.66 14.94 0.73
CA VAL A 233 6.00 14.40 0.97
C VAL A 233 6.79 15.41 1.78
N TRP A 234 7.43 14.95 2.85
CA TRP A 234 8.17 15.74 3.81
C TRP A 234 9.64 15.32 3.82
N ASP A 235 10.53 16.27 3.98
CA ASP A 235 11.96 16.04 4.24
C ASP A 235 12.15 15.71 5.73
N LEU A 236 12.60 14.52 6.05
CA LEU A 236 12.78 14.08 7.44
C LEU A 236 13.94 14.77 8.15
N LYS A 237 14.89 15.37 7.43
CA LYS A 237 15.98 16.10 8.04
C LYS A 237 15.53 17.47 8.55
N THR A 238 14.60 18.12 7.86
CA THR A 238 14.19 19.51 8.13
C THR A 238 12.75 19.65 8.61
N GLY A 239 11.91 18.61 8.45
CA GLY A 239 10.48 18.65 8.71
C GLY A 239 9.68 19.49 7.71
N LYS A 240 10.31 19.96 6.63
CA LYS A 240 9.65 20.81 5.63
C LYS A 240 8.94 19.99 4.58
N GLN A 241 7.80 20.49 4.11
CA GLN A 241 7.11 19.91 2.98
C GLN A 241 7.95 20.12 1.71
N ILE A 242 8.24 19.01 1.01
CA ILE A 242 8.91 19.03 -0.30
C ILE A 242 7.87 19.28 -1.38
N THR A 243 6.78 18.49 -1.37
CA THR A 243 5.75 18.59 -2.40
C THR A 243 4.39 18.10 -1.88
N ALA A 244 3.36 18.46 -2.64
CA ALA A 244 2.03 17.88 -2.55
C ALA A 244 1.73 17.11 -3.84
N LEU A 245 1.15 15.92 -3.72
CA LEU A 245 0.75 15.16 -4.91
C LEU A 245 -0.38 15.90 -5.65
N LYS A 246 -0.23 16.02 -6.97
CA LYS A 246 -1.17 16.73 -7.85
C LYS A 246 -2.20 15.78 -8.42
N TYR A 247 -3.39 15.72 -7.85
CA TYR A 247 -4.51 14.95 -8.37
C TYR A 247 -5.83 15.73 -8.30
N THR A 248 -6.73 15.45 -9.24
CA THR A 248 -7.99 16.19 -9.39
C THR A 248 -9.14 15.55 -8.62
N ASN A 249 -9.06 14.26 -8.34
CA ASN A 249 -10.14 13.54 -7.68
C ASN A 249 -10.30 14.01 -6.23
N ARG A 250 -11.50 14.36 -5.85
CA ARG A 250 -11.85 14.53 -4.45
C ARG A 250 -11.93 13.13 -3.82
N GLN A 251 -11.39 12.97 -2.60
CA GLN A 251 -11.44 11.71 -1.85
C GLN A 251 -10.63 10.55 -2.50
N GLU A 252 -9.48 10.82 -3.11
CA GLU A 252 -8.52 9.76 -3.43
C GLU A 252 -7.83 9.34 -2.12
N VAL A 253 -8.22 8.19 -1.59
CA VAL A 253 -7.62 7.58 -0.39
C VAL A 253 -6.56 6.60 -0.85
N PHE A 254 -5.43 6.58 -0.16
CA PHE A 254 -4.36 5.64 -0.39
C PHE A 254 -4.45 4.48 0.60
N SER A 255 -4.17 3.28 0.13
CA SER A 255 -4.14 2.04 0.93
C SER A 255 -2.73 1.47 1.07
N THR A 256 -1.80 1.91 0.24
CA THR A 256 -0.38 1.56 0.33
C THR A 256 0.46 2.65 -0.32
N VAL A 257 1.69 2.80 0.16
CA VAL A 257 2.67 3.77 -0.34
C VAL A 257 4.06 3.17 -0.21
N GLN A 258 4.88 3.31 -1.25
CA GLN A 258 6.29 2.95 -1.22
C GLN A 258 7.13 3.99 -1.95
N PHE A 259 8.26 4.35 -1.38
CA PHE A 259 9.29 5.16 -2.03
C PHE A 259 10.19 4.29 -2.91
N SER A 260 10.63 4.82 -4.06
CA SER A 260 11.66 4.13 -4.84
C SER A 260 13.01 4.15 -4.11
N PRO A 261 13.87 3.14 -4.31
CA PRO A 261 15.16 3.05 -3.63
C PRO A 261 16.06 4.29 -3.83
N ASP A 262 15.99 4.93 -4.99
CA ASP A 262 16.71 6.17 -5.30
C ASP A 262 16.05 7.43 -4.70
N GLY A 263 14.81 7.33 -4.22
CA GLY A 263 14.02 8.44 -3.66
C GLY A 263 13.51 9.44 -4.69
N SER A 264 13.49 9.09 -5.96
CA SER A 264 12.96 9.97 -7.00
C SER A 264 11.46 9.81 -7.24
N LEU A 265 10.94 8.61 -6.97
CA LEU A 265 9.57 8.22 -7.27
C LEU A 265 8.81 7.76 -6.01
N LEU A 266 7.50 7.92 -6.07
CA LEU A 266 6.56 7.40 -5.08
C LEU A 266 5.53 6.53 -5.78
N LEU A 267 5.31 5.32 -5.28
CA LEU A 267 4.30 4.39 -5.72
C LEU A 267 3.14 4.40 -4.71
N THR A 268 1.90 4.50 -5.20
CA THR A 268 0.71 4.49 -4.33
C THR A 268 -0.33 3.53 -4.85
N GLY A 269 -0.99 2.82 -3.96
CA GLY A 269 -2.18 2.02 -4.24
C GLY A 269 -3.42 2.62 -3.59
N ALA A 270 -4.60 2.29 -4.12
CA ALA A 270 -5.87 2.82 -3.64
C ALA A 270 -6.99 1.75 -3.60
N PRO A 271 -8.02 1.93 -2.74
CA PRO A 271 -9.20 1.06 -2.74
C PRO A 271 -10.00 1.08 -4.04
N SER A 272 -9.74 2.05 -4.92
CA SER A 272 -10.37 2.21 -6.24
C SER A 272 -9.71 1.37 -7.33
N ARG A 273 -8.91 0.35 -7.00
CA ARG A 273 -8.12 -0.48 -7.92
C ARG A 273 -6.94 0.23 -8.57
N LYS A 274 -6.72 1.49 -8.22
CA LYS A 274 -5.75 2.33 -8.89
C LYS A 274 -4.38 2.20 -8.23
N VAL A 275 -3.36 2.01 -9.04
CA VAL A 275 -1.95 2.15 -8.69
C VAL A 275 -1.43 3.38 -9.43
N SER A 276 -0.67 4.22 -8.78
CA SER A 276 -0.13 5.45 -9.39
C SER A 276 1.34 5.63 -9.05
N LEU A 277 2.10 6.06 -10.04
CA LEU A 277 3.51 6.42 -9.94
C LEU A 277 3.63 7.94 -10.01
N TRP A 278 4.38 8.52 -9.09
CA TRP A 278 4.52 9.97 -8.93
C TRP A 278 5.99 10.38 -8.91
N GLN A 279 6.28 11.54 -9.49
CA GLN A 279 7.58 12.22 -9.32
C GLN A 279 7.60 12.97 -8.00
N ILE A 280 8.50 12.64 -7.07
CA ILE A 280 8.55 13.26 -5.74
C ILE A 280 8.84 14.77 -5.84
N GLY A 281 9.81 15.19 -6.68
CA GLY A 281 10.19 16.58 -6.78
C GLY A 281 9.10 17.53 -7.27
N THR A 282 8.15 17.04 -8.10
CA THR A 282 7.07 17.86 -8.69
C THR A 282 5.67 17.54 -8.17
N GLY A 283 5.49 16.36 -7.57
CA GLY A 283 4.19 15.83 -7.16
C GLY A 283 3.28 15.44 -8.33
N GLU A 284 3.83 15.35 -9.55
CA GLU A 284 3.07 14.99 -10.73
C GLU A 284 2.96 13.48 -10.88
N ARG A 285 1.80 13.02 -11.35
CA ARG A 285 1.59 11.61 -11.67
C ARG A 285 2.18 11.30 -13.04
N ILE A 286 3.13 10.37 -13.06
CA ILE A 286 3.81 9.90 -14.28
C ILE A 286 2.94 8.86 -14.99
N LYS A 287 2.45 7.85 -14.24
CA LYS A 287 1.72 6.71 -14.79
C LYS A 287 0.68 6.18 -13.81
N SER A 288 -0.31 5.45 -14.29
CA SER A 288 -1.24 4.74 -13.44
C SER A 288 -1.76 3.48 -14.09
N TRP A 289 -2.02 2.46 -13.27
CA TRP A 289 -2.56 1.17 -13.65
C TRP A 289 -3.83 0.88 -12.87
N ARG A 290 -4.56 -0.15 -13.27
CA ARG A 290 -5.72 -0.66 -12.55
C ARG A 290 -5.62 -2.15 -12.37
N VAL A 291 -5.51 -2.61 -11.12
CA VAL A 291 -5.48 -4.03 -10.79
C VAL A 291 -6.76 -4.74 -11.22
N THR A 292 -6.65 -6.02 -11.53
CA THR A 292 -7.77 -6.86 -11.91
C THR A 292 -8.81 -6.90 -10.78
N PRO A 293 -10.09 -6.66 -11.06
CA PRO A 293 -11.12 -6.73 -10.05
C PRO A 293 -11.45 -8.17 -9.69
N ARG A 294 -12.00 -8.36 -8.52
CA ARG A 294 -12.67 -9.60 -8.14
C ARG A 294 -13.92 -9.80 -9.00
N GLN A 295 -14.05 -10.98 -9.63
CA GLN A 295 -15.10 -11.21 -10.63
C GLN A 295 -16.48 -11.49 -10.01
N ASP A 296 -16.51 -12.02 -8.80
CA ASP A 296 -17.71 -12.44 -8.06
C ASP A 296 -18.38 -11.33 -7.25
N THR A 297 -17.81 -10.11 -7.27
CA THR A 297 -18.36 -8.94 -6.55
C THR A 297 -19.11 -7.97 -7.47
N ARG A 298 -20.19 -7.36 -6.95
CA ARG A 298 -20.94 -6.31 -7.65
C ARG A 298 -21.09 -5.08 -6.75
N PRO A 299 -20.53 -3.92 -7.12
CA PRO A 299 -19.72 -3.68 -8.32
C PRO A 299 -18.37 -4.40 -8.26
N ALA A 300 -17.81 -4.72 -9.44
CA ALA A 300 -16.48 -5.34 -9.53
C ALA A 300 -15.42 -4.38 -9.00
N GLY A 301 -14.81 -4.73 -7.88
CA GLY A 301 -13.86 -3.91 -7.14
C GLY A 301 -12.61 -4.70 -6.72
N ALA A 302 -11.57 -4.00 -6.33
CA ALA A 302 -10.43 -4.53 -5.60
C ALA A 302 -9.73 -3.40 -4.85
N VAL A 303 -9.24 -3.68 -3.65
CA VAL A 303 -8.33 -2.81 -2.90
C VAL A 303 -6.91 -3.21 -3.25
N VAL A 304 -6.06 -2.26 -3.60
CA VAL A 304 -4.61 -2.50 -3.70
C VAL A 304 -4.07 -2.53 -2.28
N TYR A 305 -3.67 -3.68 -1.79
CA TYR A 305 -3.15 -3.81 -0.42
C TYR A 305 -1.68 -3.44 -0.33
N SER A 306 -0.90 -3.84 -1.32
CA SER A 306 0.51 -3.52 -1.37
C SER A 306 0.97 -3.32 -2.82
N ALA A 307 1.99 -2.49 -3.00
CA ALA A 307 2.64 -2.25 -4.27
C ALA A 307 4.11 -1.95 -4.04
N ALA A 308 5.00 -2.61 -4.78
CA ALA A 308 6.44 -2.47 -4.61
C ALA A 308 7.17 -2.33 -5.95
N PHE A 309 8.32 -1.65 -5.91
CA PHE A 309 9.26 -1.61 -7.03
C PHE A 309 10.04 -2.92 -7.09
N ARG A 310 9.88 -3.67 -8.19
CA ARG A 310 10.69 -4.84 -8.42
C ARG A 310 12.09 -4.46 -8.93
N ASP A 311 12.11 -3.47 -9.80
CA ASP A 311 13.32 -2.83 -10.33
C ASP A 311 12.96 -1.45 -10.90
N ASN A 312 13.90 -0.82 -11.62
CA ASN A 312 13.68 0.51 -12.22
C ASN A 312 12.65 0.51 -13.38
N SER A 313 12.21 -0.66 -13.85
CA SER A 313 11.33 -0.82 -15.00
C SER A 313 10.00 -1.50 -14.66
N GLN A 314 9.90 -2.15 -13.49
CA GLN A 314 8.74 -2.96 -13.13
C GLN A 314 8.29 -2.69 -11.69
N ILE A 315 6.98 -2.80 -11.50
CA ILE A 315 6.34 -2.84 -10.19
C ILE A 315 5.50 -4.12 -10.05
N ILE A 316 5.32 -4.56 -8.82
CA ILE A 316 4.42 -5.65 -8.48
C ILE A 316 3.37 -5.17 -7.49
N THR A 317 2.16 -5.71 -7.58
CA THR A 317 1.02 -5.33 -6.72
C THR A 317 0.31 -6.54 -6.18
N GLU A 318 -0.17 -6.46 -4.93
CA GLU A 318 -1.10 -7.39 -4.32
C GLU A 318 -2.44 -6.70 -4.07
N SER A 319 -3.53 -7.40 -4.33
CA SER A 319 -4.84 -6.81 -4.17
C SER A 319 -5.86 -7.75 -3.53
N SER A 320 -6.95 -7.17 -3.05
CA SER A 320 -8.06 -7.93 -2.44
C SER A 320 -8.74 -8.90 -3.40
N SER A 321 -8.43 -8.83 -4.70
CA SER A 321 -8.88 -9.84 -5.67
C SER A 321 -8.12 -11.17 -5.54
N GLY A 322 -7.04 -11.20 -4.74
CA GLY A 322 -6.18 -12.37 -4.54
C GLY A 322 -5.16 -12.57 -5.66
N TYR A 323 -4.95 -11.54 -6.48
CA TYR A 323 -3.94 -11.56 -7.53
C TYR A 323 -2.72 -10.74 -7.17
N ALA A 324 -1.54 -11.33 -7.40
CA ALA A 324 -0.30 -10.61 -7.62
C ALA A 324 -0.19 -10.25 -9.11
N GLU A 325 0.16 -9.00 -9.41
CA GLU A 325 0.23 -8.53 -10.80
C GLU A 325 1.52 -7.75 -11.03
N LEU A 326 2.25 -8.12 -12.08
CA LEU A 326 3.50 -7.48 -12.52
C LEU A 326 3.19 -6.46 -13.64
N TRP A 327 3.73 -5.26 -13.53
CA TRP A 327 3.46 -4.15 -14.44
C TRP A 327 4.75 -3.53 -14.95
N GLN A 328 4.72 -3.05 -16.20
CA GLN A 328 5.82 -2.32 -16.80
C GLN A 328 5.66 -0.81 -16.52
N ILE A 329 6.74 -0.16 -16.09
CA ILE A 329 6.78 1.30 -15.86
C ILE A 329 6.88 2.05 -17.19
N ASN A 330 7.67 1.56 -18.15
CA ASN A 330 7.93 2.21 -19.45
C ASN A 330 6.92 1.84 -20.51
#